data_0a1e427439c418ea7cfa1a3ec7f75b74
#
_entry.id   0a1e427439c418ea7cfa1a3ec7f75b74
#
_cell.length_a   1.000
_cell.length_b   1.000
_cell.length_c   1.000
_cell.angle_alpha   90.00
_cell.angle_beta   90.00
_cell.angle_gamma   90.00
#
_symmetry.space_group_name_H-M   'P 1'
#
loop_
_entity.id
_entity.type
_entity.pdbx_description
1 polymer ?
#
loop_
_entity_poly.entity_id
_entity_poly.type
_entity_poly.pdbx_seq_one_letter_code
_entity_poly.pdbx_strand_id
1 'polypeptide(L)'
;MKKINKKIVRRLVCVASALVLAGGASAYYINKSQQKTIATIGAAKNDKPIIILDAGHGGIDGGCSSADGVPEKGINLNILLSLRDMFELYGYDVEVTRDTDRSIHDDGVEGIANQKSSDMDNRLAL
;
A
#
# COMPACT_ATOMS: atom_id res chain seq x y z
N MET A 1 47.16 13.69 48.69
CA MET A 1 46.62 13.27 47.39
C MET A 1 46.86 11.78 47.19
N LYS A 2 45.80 10.95 47.10
CA LYS A 2 45.97 9.50 46.86
C LYS A 2 46.43 9.27 45.42
N LYS A 3 47.58 8.60 45.21
CA LYS A 3 48.09 8.22 43.89
C LYS A 3 47.12 7.21 43.26
N ILE A 4 46.51 7.58 42.16
CA ILE A 4 45.63 6.69 41.40
C ILE A 4 46.46 5.54 40.84
N ASN A 5 46.01 4.29 41.04
CA ASN A 5 46.73 3.10 40.61
C ASN A 5 46.65 2.98 39.08
N LYS A 6 47.79 3.16 38.41
CA LYS A 6 47.90 3.12 36.93
C LYS A 6 47.33 1.83 36.30
N LYS A 7 47.38 0.69 37.01
CA LYS A 7 46.80 -0.58 36.54
C LYS A 7 45.27 -0.53 36.50
N ILE A 8 44.63 0.14 37.50
CA ILE A 8 43.16 0.29 37.51
C ILE A 8 42.73 1.22 36.40
N VAL A 9 43.39 2.34 36.18
CA VAL A 9 43.08 3.28 35.09
C VAL A 9 43.18 2.57 33.73
N ARG A 10 44.27 1.79 33.51
CA ARG A 10 44.41 1.05 32.25
C ARG A 10 43.29 0.02 32.01
N ARG A 11 42.86 -0.68 33.06
CA ARG A 11 41.72 -1.61 32.95
C ARG A 11 40.40 -0.89 32.64
N LEU A 12 40.14 0.24 33.28
CA LEU A 12 38.94 1.04 33.01
C LEU A 12 38.92 1.57 31.57
N VAL A 13 40.05 2.05 31.06
CA VAL A 13 40.17 2.50 29.66
C VAL A 13 39.92 1.34 28.68
N CYS A 14 40.47 0.15 28.93
CA CYS A 14 40.23 -1.02 28.08
C CYS A 14 38.75 -1.44 28.07
N VAL A 15 38.08 -1.42 29.24
CA VAL A 15 36.66 -1.74 29.33
C VAL A 15 35.80 -0.69 28.59
N ALA A 16 36.09 0.59 28.78
CA ALA A 16 35.40 1.67 28.11
C ALA A 16 35.54 1.60 26.58
N SER A 17 36.76 1.32 26.07
CA SER A 17 36.98 1.17 24.62
C SER A 17 36.27 -0.05 24.04
N ALA A 18 36.21 -1.18 24.78
CA ALA A 18 35.47 -2.36 24.36
C ALA A 18 33.96 -2.09 24.28
N LEU A 19 33.39 -1.34 25.20
CA LEU A 19 31.97 -0.95 25.19
C LEU A 19 31.65 -0.01 24.02
N VAL A 20 32.52 0.94 23.71
CA VAL A 20 32.34 1.84 22.54
C VAL A 20 32.38 1.05 21.24
N LEU A 21 33.31 0.10 21.08
CA LEU A 21 33.39 -0.75 19.89
C LEU A 21 32.18 -1.66 19.76
N ALA A 22 31.69 -2.26 20.84
CA ALA A 22 30.51 -3.10 20.84
C ALA A 22 29.25 -2.29 20.50
N GLY A 23 29.09 -1.09 21.08
CA GLY A 23 27.98 -0.18 20.77
C GLY A 23 28.01 0.32 19.33
N GLY A 24 29.17 0.66 18.80
CA GLY A 24 29.34 1.07 17.40
C GLY A 24 29.02 -0.06 16.42
N ALA A 25 29.47 -1.29 16.71
CA ALA A 25 29.13 -2.45 15.90
C ALA A 25 27.63 -2.74 15.90
N SER A 26 26.98 -2.70 17.06
CA SER A 26 25.53 -2.89 17.18
C SER A 26 24.75 -1.84 16.38
N ALA A 27 25.10 -0.57 16.51
CA ALA A 27 24.48 0.52 15.77
C ALA A 27 24.67 0.36 14.24
N TYR A 28 25.87 -0.06 13.82
CA TYR A 28 26.14 -0.33 12.40
C TYR A 28 25.28 -1.48 11.86
N TYR A 29 25.14 -2.60 12.60
CA TYR A 29 24.31 -3.73 12.18
C TYR A 29 22.82 -3.38 12.14
N ILE A 30 22.32 -2.61 13.11
CA ILE A 30 20.93 -2.15 13.15
C ILE A 30 20.66 -1.24 11.95
N ASN A 31 21.52 -0.26 11.67
CA ASN A 31 21.37 0.65 10.54
C ASN A 31 21.41 -0.09 9.20
N LYS A 32 22.34 -1.04 9.04
CA LYS A 32 22.44 -1.87 7.84
C LYS A 32 21.21 -2.76 7.63
N SER A 33 20.63 -3.31 8.70
CA SER A 33 19.40 -4.09 8.67
C SER A 33 18.20 -3.23 8.26
N GLN A 34 18.08 -2.01 8.81
CA GLN A 34 17.02 -1.05 8.44
C GLN A 34 17.13 -0.61 6.97
N GLN A 35 18.33 -0.30 6.49
CA GLN A 35 18.54 0.05 5.08
C GLN A 35 18.17 -1.10 4.13
N LYS A 36 18.44 -2.35 4.51
CA LYS A 36 18.07 -3.51 3.69
C LYS A 36 16.55 -3.69 3.62
N THR A 37 15.84 -3.42 4.71
CA THR A 37 14.37 -3.47 4.75
C THR A 37 13.74 -2.37 3.89
N ILE A 38 14.25 -1.14 3.97
CA ILE A 38 13.76 -0.01 3.16
C ILE A 38 14.07 -0.21 1.67
N ALA A 39 15.27 -0.73 1.33
CA ALA A 39 15.62 -1.03 -0.06
C ALA A 39 14.78 -2.17 -0.66
N THR A 40 14.32 -3.11 0.16
CA THR A 40 13.44 -4.20 -0.30
C THR A 40 12.02 -3.71 -0.61
N ILE A 41 11.56 -2.64 0.07
CA ILE A 41 10.24 -2.03 -0.18
C ILE A 41 10.29 -1.05 -1.37
N GLY A 42 11.45 -0.44 -1.68
CA GLY A 42 11.56 0.63 -2.67
C GLY A 42 12.30 0.32 -3.97
N ALA A 43 12.92 -0.85 -4.12
CA ALA A 43 13.83 -1.14 -5.24
C ALA A 43 13.54 -2.46 -6.00
N ALA A 44 12.46 -3.16 -5.70
CA ALA A 44 11.94 -4.15 -6.63
C ALA A 44 11.31 -3.37 -7.79
N LYS A 45 11.97 -3.37 -8.98
CA LYS A 45 11.26 -3.14 -10.22
C LYS A 45 10.04 -4.05 -10.15
N ASN A 46 8.86 -3.46 -10.23
CA ASN A 46 7.61 -4.16 -9.97
C ASN A 46 7.38 -5.12 -11.15
N ASP A 47 7.99 -6.32 -11.12
CA ASP A 47 7.69 -7.40 -12.06
C ASP A 47 6.34 -8.08 -11.73
N LYS A 48 5.59 -7.51 -10.77
CA LYS A 48 4.26 -7.98 -10.43
C LYS A 48 3.27 -7.53 -11.50
N PRO A 49 2.30 -8.37 -11.82
CA PRO A 49 1.25 -7.99 -12.76
C PRO A 49 0.44 -6.80 -12.20
N ILE A 50 -0.03 -5.95 -13.10
CA ILE A 50 -1.03 -4.93 -12.76
C ILE A 50 -2.33 -5.63 -12.43
N ILE A 51 -2.97 -5.25 -11.34
CA ILE A 51 -4.28 -5.76 -10.93
C ILE A 51 -5.33 -4.75 -11.33
N ILE A 52 -6.28 -5.17 -12.16
CA ILE A 52 -7.45 -4.36 -12.52
C ILE A 52 -8.62 -4.80 -11.65
N LEU A 53 -9.22 -3.86 -10.92
CA LEU A 53 -10.40 -4.09 -10.10
C LEU A 53 -11.60 -3.38 -10.72
N ASP A 54 -12.68 -4.13 -10.90
CA ASP A 54 -13.94 -3.61 -11.43
C ASP A 54 -15.02 -3.62 -10.34
N ALA A 55 -15.56 -2.43 -10.03
CA ALA A 55 -16.75 -2.30 -9.19
C ALA A 55 -17.99 -2.19 -10.07
N GLY A 56 -18.68 -3.27 -10.28
CA GLY A 56 -19.91 -3.31 -11.07
C GLY A 56 -20.95 -2.27 -10.64
N HIS A 57 -21.77 -1.81 -11.59
CA HIS A 57 -22.75 -0.73 -11.42
C HIS A 57 -22.11 0.62 -11.12
N GLY A 58 -22.92 1.64 -10.82
CA GLY A 58 -22.46 2.99 -10.46
C GLY A 58 -23.34 4.09 -11.05
N GLY A 59 -23.33 5.28 -10.44
CA GLY A 59 -24.14 6.40 -10.86
C GLY A 59 -25.63 6.04 -10.89
N ILE A 60 -26.24 6.14 -12.07
CA ILE A 60 -27.67 5.84 -12.29
C ILE A 60 -27.98 4.33 -12.18
N ASP A 61 -26.99 3.45 -12.44
CA ASP A 61 -27.16 2.01 -12.30
C ASP A 61 -26.91 1.57 -10.87
N GLY A 62 -27.97 1.37 -10.10
CA GLY A 62 -27.89 0.92 -8.72
C GLY A 62 -27.56 -0.56 -8.54
N GLY A 63 -27.75 -1.39 -9.57
CA GLY A 63 -27.80 -2.84 -9.43
C GLY A 63 -29.03 -3.32 -8.69
N CYS A 64 -28.94 -4.47 -8.07
CA CYS A 64 -29.96 -4.97 -7.15
C CYS A 64 -29.97 -4.16 -5.85
N SER A 65 -31.07 -4.28 -5.10
CA SER A 65 -31.18 -3.70 -3.76
C SER A 65 -31.49 -4.78 -2.73
N SER A 66 -30.91 -4.67 -1.55
CA SER A 66 -31.27 -5.52 -0.41
C SER A 66 -32.70 -5.26 0.03
N ALA A 67 -33.23 -6.11 0.94
CA ALA A 67 -34.54 -5.92 1.53
C ALA A 67 -34.67 -4.55 2.27
N ASP A 68 -33.55 -4.05 2.79
CA ASP A 68 -33.46 -2.75 3.47
C ASP A 68 -33.19 -1.58 2.52
N GLY A 69 -33.22 -1.82 1.21
CA GLY A 69 -33.05 -0.78 0.18
C GLY A 69 -31.60 -0.35 -0.09
N VAL A 70 -30.60 -1.10 0.37
CA VAL A 70 -29.19 -0.79 0.11
C VAL A 70 -28.83 -1.22 -1.31
N PRO A 71 -28.38 -0.31 -2.21
CA PRO A 71 -28.05 -0.64 -3.57
C PRO A 71 -26.71 -1.36 -3.67
N GLU A 72 -26.63 -2.32 -4.60
CA GLU A 72 -25.44 -3.16 -4.85
C GLU A 72 -24.21 -2.34 -5.22
N LYS A 73 -24.37 -1.27 -6.00
CA LYS A 73 -23.27 -0.39 -6.45
C LYS A 73 -22.38 0.12 -5.33
N GLY A 74 -22.96 0.42 -4.16
CA GLY A 74 -22.23 0.92 -2.99
C GLY A 74 -21.43 -0.17 -2.32
N ILE A 75 -21.98 -1.39 -2.26
CA ILE A 75 -21.30 -2.56 -1.70
C ILE A 75 -20.10 -2.91 -2.59
N ASN A 76 -20.30 -2.98 -3.91
CA ASN A 76 -19.25 -3.28 -4.87
C ASN A 76 -18.11 -2.26 -4.80
N LEU A 77 -18.42 -0.96 -4.68
CA LEU A 77 -17.42 0.08 -4.52
C LEU A 77 -16.61 -0.09 -3.24
N ASN A 78 -17.26 -0.35 -2.12
CA ASN A 78 -16.57 -0.51 -0.84
C ASN A 78 -15.64 -1.73 -0.83
N ILE A 79 -16.06 -2.83 -1.45
CA ILE A 79 -15.23 -4.02 -1.62
C ILE A 79 -14.02 -3.70 -2.48
N LEU A 80 -14.23 -3.04 -3.63
CA LEU A 80 -13.13 -2.65 -4.52
C LEU A 80 -12.11 -1.77 -3.81
N LEU A 81 -12.54 -0.72 -3.12
CA LEU A 81 -11.63 0.20 -2.41
C LEU A 81 -10.81 -0.54 -1.35
N SER A 82 -11.44 -1.47 -0.62
CA SER A 82 -10.74 -2.29 0.37
C SER A 82 -9.70 -3.22 -0.27
N LEU A 83 -10.04 -3.84 -1.40
CA LEU A 83 -9.12 -4.71 -2.15
C LEU A 83 -7.96 -3.90 -2.75
N ARG A 84 -8.24 -2.71 -3.32
CA ARG A 84 -7.20 -1.80 -3.82
C ARG A 84 -6.17 -1.52 -2.73
N ASP A 85 -6.62 -1.05 -1.57
CA ASP A 85 -5.73 -0.69 -0.47
C ASP A 85 -4.90 -1.90 0.02
N MET A 86 -5.50 -3.10 0.02
CA MET A 86 -4.78 -4.33 0.35
C MET A 86 -3.72 -4.69 -0.69
N PHE A 87 -4.05 -4.68 -1.98
CA PHE A 87 -3.10 -5.03 -3.03
C PHE A 87 -1.96 -4.02 -3.13
N GLU A 88 -2.24 -2.72 -2.99
CA GLU A 88 -1.23 -1.67 -2.92
C GLU A 88 -0.29 -1.86 -1.73
N LEU A 89 -0.82 -2.25 -0.55
CA LEU A 89 0.00 -2.58 0.63
C LEU A 89 0.96 -3.76 0.36
N TYR A 90 0.53 -4.74 -0.45
CA TYR A 90 1.38 -5.84 -0.89
C TYR A 90 2.32 -5.47 -2.06
N GLY A 91 2.31 -4.20 -2.49
CA GLY A 91 3.19 -3.66 -3.51
C GLY A 91 2.81 -4.07 -4.93
N TYR A 92 1.52 -4.27 -5.21
CA TYR A 92 0.99 -4.38 -6.56
C TYR A 92 0.62 -2.99 -7.09
N ASP A 93 0.74 -2.82 -8.40
CA ASP A 93 0.11 -1.71 -9.09
C ASP A 93 -1.36 -2.06 -9.34
N VAL A 94 -2.27 -1.16 -8.96
CA VAL A 94 -3.72 -1.40 -9.04
C VAL A 94 -4.38 -0.32 -9.87
N GLU A 95 -5.14 -0.74 -10.88
CA GLU A 95 -6.04 0.11 -11.65
C GLU A 95 -7.49 -0.20 -11.27
N VAL A 96 -8.35 0.81 -11.26
CA VAL A 96 -9.74 0.66 -10.86
C VAL A 96 -10.66 1.27 -11.91
N THR A 97 -11.80 0.65 -12.20
CA THR A 97 -12.80 1.18 -13.15
C THR A 97 -13.44 2.46 -12.62
N ARG A 98 -13.69 2.53 -11.32
CA ARG A 98 -14.22 3.71 -10.62
C ARG A 98 -13.79 3.70 -9.15
N ASP A 99 -13.62 4.86 -8.60
CA ASP A 99 -13.25 5.12 -7.19
C ASP A 99 -14.34 5.89 -6.41
N THR A 100 -15.40 6.26 -7.10
CA THR A 100 -16.55 6.98 -6.58
C THR A 100 -17.86 6.39 -7.12
N ASP A 101 -19.02 6.86 -6.60
CA ASP A 101 -20.33 6.45 -7.13
C ASP A 101 -20.62 7.19 -8.44
N ARG A 102 -20.01 6.70 -9.53
CA ARG A 102 -20.21 7.22 -10.89
C ARG A 102 -20.36 6.06 -11.88
N SER A 103 -21.04 6.33 -13.00
CA SER A 103 -20.93 5.53 -14.21
C SER A 103 -19.71 6.00 -15.02
N ILE A 104 -19.12 5.10 -15.79
CA ILE A 104 -17.99 5.39 -16.67
C ILE A 104 -18.36 5.40 -18.14
N HIS A 105 -19.66 5.59 -18.49
CA HIS A 105 -20.10 5.77 -19.86
C HIS A 105 -19.51 7.05 -20.48
N ASP A 106 -19.45 7.10 -21.80
CA ASP A 106 -18.94 8.25 -22.54
C ASP A 106 -19.83 9.48 -22.36
N ASP A 107 -19.21 10.65 -22.39
CA ASP A 107 -19.91 11.93 -22.35
C ASP A 107 -20.87 12.07 -23.54
N GLY A 108 -22.07 12.60 -23.28
CA GLY A 108 -23.08 12.84 -24.31
C GLY A 108 -23.92 11.62 -24.71
N VAL A 109 -23.67 10.44 -24.13
CA VAL A 109 -24.54 9.28 -24.33
C VAL A 109 -25.85 9.48 -23.57
N GLU A 110 -26.96 9.53 -24.30
CA GLU A 110 -28.31 9.71 -23.75
C GLU A 110 -29.08 8.38 -23.68
N GLY A 111 -29.92 8.31 -22.66
CA GLY A 111 -30.79 7.15 -22.41
C GLY A 111 -30.10 6.07 -21.58
N ILE A 112 -30.82 5.58 -20.57
CA ILE A 112 -30.27 4.63 -19.55
C ILE A 112 -29.70 3.37 -20.18
N ALA A 113 -30.36 2.81 -21.21
CA ALA A 113 -29.90 1.59 -21.88
C ALA A 113 -28.57 1.82 -22.61
N ASN A 114 -28.44 2.95 -23.32
CA ASN A 114 -27.21 3.30 -24.03
C ASN A 114 -26.07 3.62 -23.07
N GLN A 115 -26.36 4.35 -21.99
CA GLN A 115 -25.36 4.63 -20.93
C GLN A 115 -24.84 3.35 -20.29
N LYS A 116 -25.70 2.37 -20.00
CA LYS A 116 -25.28 1.07 -19.49
C LYS A 116 -24.43 0.28 -20.48
N SER A 117 -24.75 0.35 -21.79
CA SER A 117 -23.95 -0.30 -22.82
C SER A 117 -22.56 0.33 -22.91
N SER A 118 -22.48 1.66 -23.02
CA SER A 118 -21.21 2.39 -23.05
C SER A 118 -20.38 2.16 -21.78
N ASP A 119 -21.00 2.13 -20.61
CA ASP A 119 -20.34 1.82 -19.33
C ASP A 119 -19.71 0.41 -19.38
N MET A 120 -20.41 -0.58 -19.92
CA MET A 120 -19.89 -1.95 -20.06
C MET A 120 -18.72 -1.99 -21.04
N ASP A 121 -18.83 -1.31 -22.19
CA ASP A 121 -17.77 -1.27 -23.20
C ASP A 121 -16.49 -0.63 -22.62
N ASN A 122 -16.63 0.43 -21.83
CA ASN A 122 -15.51 1.11 -21.18
C ASN A 122 -14.86 0.27 -20.07
N ARG A 123 -15.62 -0.61 -19.38
CA ARG A 123 -15.05 -1.59 -18.44
C ARG A 123 -14.21 -2.65 -19.13
N LEU A 124 -14.60 -3.05 -20.33
CA LEU A 124 -13.88 -4.06 -21.12
C LEU A 124 -12.63 -3.50 -21.81
N ALA A 125 -12.50 -2.17 -21.89
CA ALA A 125 -11.37 -1.50 -22.54
C ALA A 125 -10.17 -1.26 -21.61
N LEU A 126 -10.29 -1.50 -20.30
CA LEU A 126 -9.22 -1.46 -19.32
C LEU A 126 -8.42 -2.75 -19.34
#